data_6a54e716cf602a4f8d6d0f7ed8aaff8f
#
_entry.id   6a54e716cf602a4f8d6d0f7ed8aaff8f
#
_cell.length_a   1.000
_cell.length_b   1.000
_cell.length_c   1.000
_cell.angle_alpha   90.00
_cell.angle_beta   90.00
_cell.angle_gamma   90.00
#
_symmetry.space_group_name_H-M   'P 1'
#
loop_
_entity.id
_entity.type
_entity.pdbx_description
1 polymer ?
#
loop_
_entity_poly.entity_id
_entity_poly.type
_entity_poly.pdbx_seq_one_letter_code
_entity_poly.pdbx_strand_id
1 'polypeptide(L)'
;MSRKTSGSRASFSPTQRKACAVLAVCVLAVILTFIASWVLPGKLSLGGSGRYDPQAYPLDTSLGSVLAKTSDAGTDYVSSTLFVGDQFAKSLYDDKVITLDQFAGKDGLTVSSLLNDACVYFAGDSSAYTVPQAVSKMKPRRVVMLLGSNDLDGSLSYDNFARNYKQAIIAITGAYQYCDVIVCAIPPVAKKASDAAKTQLMIDQFNQELAKMCNDEGYKYLNLAEALKDSNSGYAEAAYLNNKQNGFSTSGANVVLNYLRNHAYDTADTRPNTDDIPQRTEQAGGSAAATEPTPSATPTKFKLQYLVEEGKGTLQGNDQSGVTSIEMDATEKQTGRLYVL
;
A
#
# COMPACT_ATOMS: atom_id res chain seq x y z
N MET A 1 3.32 59.67 63.82
CA MET A 1 1.95 59.61 63.22
C MET A 1 1.93 58.55 62.11
N SER A 2 1.46 57.35 62.43
CA SER A 2 1.39 56.24 61.49
C SER A 2 -0.05 56.05 61.10
N ARG A 3 -0.38 56.21 59.76
CA ARG A 3 -1.73 56.00 59.24
C ARG A 3 -1.83 54.53 58.82
N LYS A 4 -2.60 53.73 59.51
CA LYS A 4 -3.07 52.41 59.10
C LYS A 4 -4.14 52.58 58.02
N THR A 5 -3.88 52.15 56.80
CA THR A 5 -4.89 51.99 55.77
C THR A 5 -5.61 50.65 55.97
N SER A 6 -6.87 50.74 56.35
CA SER A 6 -7.81 49.64 56.47
C SER A 6 -8.25 49.19 55.06
N GLY A 7 -7.81 48.05 54.61
CA GLY A 7 -8.27 47.41 53.37
C GLY A 7 -9.65 46.76 53.61
N SER A 8 -10.69 47.33 53.04
CA SER A 8 -12.05 46.77 53.03
C SER A 8 -12.06 45.50 52.21
N ARG A 9 -12.21 44.31 52.82
CA ARG A 9 -12.52 43.07 52.15
C ARG A 9 -13.96 43.07 51.66
N ALA A 10 -14.17 43.18 50.35
CA ALA A 10 -15.49 43.05 49.78
C ALA A 10 -16.00 41.59 50.03
N SER A 11 -17.07 41.48 50.83
CA SER A 11 -17.74 40.20 51.10
C SER A 11 -18.80 39.96 50.02
N PHE A 12 -18.61 38.91 49.24
CA PHE A 12 -19.60 38.51 48.27
C PHE A 12 -20.88 38.02 48.90
N SER A 13 -22.02 38.41 48.34
CA SER A 13 -23.33 37.94 48.74
C SER A 13 -23.50 36.44 48.59
N PRO A 14 -24.38 35.76 49.31
CA PRO A 14 -24.60 34.31 49.17
C PRO A 14 -24.94 33.87 47.73
N THR A 15 -25.66 34.74 47.01
CA THR A 15 -26.00 34.50 45.57
C THR A 15 -24.79 34.63 44.65
N GLN A 16 -23.92 35.60 44.90
CA GLN A 16 -22.67 35.78 44.16
C GLN A 16 -21.70 34.62 44.41
N ARG A 17 -21.63 34.09 45.63
CA ARG A 17 -20.81 32.90 45.95
C ARG A 17 -21.30 31.66 45.21
N LYS A 18 -22.63 31.44 45.08
CA LYS A 18 -23.19 30.35 44.29
C LYS A 18 -22.90 30.52 42.80
N ALA A 19 -23.05 31.72 42.26
CA ALA A 19 -22.72 32.00 40.86
C ALA A 19 -21.24 31.79 40.54
N CYS A 20 -20.33 32.24 41.41
CA CYS A 20 -18.89 32.01 41.26
C CYS A 20 -18.52 30.52 41.37
N ALA A 21 -19.20 29.76 42.24
CA ALA A 21 -18.97 28.30 42.33
C ALA A 21 -19.41 27.55 41.06
N VAL A 22 -20.58 27.91 40.50
CA VAL A 22 -21.06 27.34 39.23
C VAL A 22 -20.10 27.69 38.09
N LEU A 23 -19.66 28.94 38.02
CA LEU A 23 -18.72 29.37 36.97
C LEU A 23 -17.36 28.65 37.08
N ALA A 24 -16.87 28.46 38.31
CA ALA A 24 -15.64 27.72 38.55
C ALA A 24 -15.75 26.24 38.13
N VAL A 25 -16.90 25.60 38.39
CA VAL A 25 -17.18 24.23 37.95
C VAL A 25 -17.24 24.13 36.42
N CYS A 26 -17.90 25.09 35.75
CA CYS A 26 -17.95 25.15 34.28
C CYS A 26 -16.58 25.37 33.66
N VAL A 27 -15.76 26.25 34.21
CA VAL A 27 -14.37 26.49 33.73
C VAL A 27 -13.50 25.25 33.96
N LEU A 28 -13.63 24.59 35.11
CA LEU A 28 -12.93 23.32 35.38
C LEU A 28 -13.36 22.21 34.40
N ALA A 29 -14.66 22.11 34.10
CA ALA A 29 -15.14 21.13 33.11
C ALA A 29 -14.58 21.41 31.70
N VAL A 30 -14.53 22.67 31.28
CA VAL A 30 -13.93 23.06 29.98
C VAL A 30 -12.44 22.82 29.98
N ILE A 31 -11.71 23.11 31.05
CA ILE A 31 -10.27 22.81 31.17
C ILE A 31 -10.03 21.32 31.15
N LEU A 32 -10.84 20.52 31.83
CA LEU A 32 -10.72 19.06 31.83
C LEU A 32 -11.04 18.47 30.46
N THR A 33 -12.02 19.00 29.73
CA THR A 33 -12.27 18.57 28.33
C THR A 33 -11.13 18.97 27.39
N PHE A 34 -10.55 20.17 27.58
CA PHE A 34 -9.36 20.59 26.81
C PHE A 34 -8.12 19.74 27.14
N ILE A 35 -7.87 19.44 28.41
CA ILE A 35 -6.77 18.56 28.83
C ILE A 35 -7.01 17.13 28.33
N ALA A 36 -8.24 16.63 28.39
CA ALA A 36 -8.59 15.32 27.85
C ALA A 36 -8.39 15.25 26.35
N SER A 37 -8.72 16.29 25.59
CA SER A 37 -8.46 16.34 24.14
C SER A 37 -6.98 16.53 23.78
N TRP A 38 -6.16 17.06 24.70
CA TRP A 38 -4.73 17.30 24.47
C TRP A 38 -3.83 16.16 24.98
N VAL A 39 -4.24 15.50 26.08
CA VAL A 39 -3.49 14.40 26.73
C VAL A 39 -3.91 13.01 26.23
N LEU A 40 -5.08 12.90 25.57
CA LEU A 40 -5.56 11.67 24.95
C LEU A 40 -5.81 11.82 23.43
N PRO A 41 -4.83 12.17 22.61
CA PRO A 41 -4.99 11.95 21.18
C PRO A 41 -5.05 10.42 20.96
N GLY A 42 -6.22 9.93 20.63
CA GLY A 42 -6.43 8.56 20.18
C GLY A 42 -6.74 7.47 21.21
N LYS A 43 -7.09 7.80 22.48
CA LYS A 43 -7.43 6.79 23.50
C LYS A 43 -8.87 6.80 24.03
N LEU A 44 -9.79 7.53 23.44
CA LEU A 44 -11.21 7.38 23.74
C LEU A 44 -11.94 6.62 22.63
N SER A 45 -11.55 5.37 22.41
CA SER A 45 -12.50 4.37 21.94
C SER A 45 -13.20 3.80 23.18
N LEU A 46 -14.24 4.46 23.63
CA LEU A 46 -15.16 3.93 24.65
C LEU A 46 -15.90 2.74 24.03
N GLY A 47 -15.45 1.50 24.40
CA GLY A 47 -16.31 0.36 24.58
C GLY A 47 -17.21 -0.04 23.41
N GLY A 48 -16.66 -0.33 22.24
CA GLY A 48 -17.26 -1.24 21.30
C GLY A 48 -16.79 -2.66 21.65
N SER A 49 -17.70 -3.63 21.76
CA SER A 49 -17.38 -5.05 21.74
C SER A 49 -16.24 -5.29 20.77
N GLY A 50 -15.16 -5.96 21.13
CA GLY A 50 -13.90 -6.12 20.35
C GLY A 50 -14.03 -6.68 18.92
N ARG A 51 -15.04 -6.27 18.21
CA ARG A 51 -15.38 -6.63 16.85
C ARG A 51 -14.94 -5.49 15.93
N TYR A 52 -14.10 -5.80 14.97
CA TYR A 52 -13.73 -4.89 13.90
C TYR A 52 -14.95 -4.47 13.06
N ASP A 53 -15.06 -3.17 12.80
CA ASP A 53 -16.05 -2.59 11.90
C ASP A 53 -15.34 -2.04 10.66
N PRO A 54 -15.54 -2.63 9.47
CA PRO A 54 -14.87 -2.19 8.24
C PRO A 54 -15.31 -0.80 7.77
N GLN A 55 -16.38 -0.23 8.36
CA GLN A 55 -16.86 1.11 8.05
C GLN A 55 -16.39 2.18 9.05
N ALA A 56 -15.63 1.80 10.08
CA ALA A 56 -15.18 2.73 11.11
C ALA A 56 -14.19 3.79 10.55
N TYR A 57 -13.38 3.42 9.57
CA TYR A 57 -12.38 4.29 8.93
C TYR A 57 -12.39 4.11 7.41
N PRO A 58 -13.46 4.56 6.72
CA PRO A 58 -13.53 4.47 5.28
C PRO A 58 -12.47 5.39 4.65
N LEU A 59 -11.81 4.92 3.62
CA LEU A 59 -10.91 5.75 2.84
C LEU A 59 -11.71 6.77 2.03
N ASP A 60 -11.31 8.03 2.08
CA ASP A 60 -11.85 9.06 1.19
C ASP A 60 -11.25 8.91 -0.23
N THR A 61 -11.99 8.25 -1.10
CA THR A 61 -11.59 8.05 -2.49
C THR A 61 -11.77 9.28 -3.38
N SER A 62 -12.34 10.39 -2.84
CA SER A 62 -12.47 11.65 -3.57
C SER A 62 -11.18 12.49 -3.55
N LEU A 63 -10.20 12.12 -2.71
CA LEU A 63 -8.91 12.78 -2.64
C LEU A 63 -8.19 12.69 -3.99
N GLY A 64 -7.63 13.80 -4.46
CA GLY A 64 -6.90 13.88 -5.73
C GLY A 64 -5.60 13.05 -5.78
N SER A 65 -5.14 12.57 -4.62
CA SER A 65 -4.02 11.64 -4.51
C SER A 65 -4.39 10.21 -4.89
N VAL A 66 -5.63 9.80 -4.61
CA VAL A 66 -6.10 8.41 -4.83
C VAL A 66 -6.21 8.16 -6.33
N LEU A 67 -5.47 7.16 -6.80
CA LEU A 67 -5.46 6.80 -8.21
C LEU A 67 -6.81 6.21 -8.61
N ALA A 68 -7.44 6.86 -9.60
CA ALA A 68 -8.68 6.37 -10.19
C ALA A 68 -8.42 5.20 -11.14
N LYS A 69 -9.45 4.40 -11.39
CA LYS A 69 -9.38 3.31 -12.36
C LYS A 69 -9.09 3.84 -13.76
N THR A 70 -8.14 3.20 -14.43
CA THR A 70 -7.73 3.47 -15.82
C THR A 70 -8.00 2.26 -16.71
N SER A 71 -7.76 2.41 -18.02
CA SER A 71 -7.54 1.26 -18.89
C SER A 71 -6.29 0.49 -18.45
N ASP A 72 -6.20 -0.81 -18.77
CA ASP A 72 -5.02 -1.62 -18.45
C ASP A 72 -3.78 -1.04 -19.14
N ALA A 73 -2.79 -0.67 -18.34
CA ALA A 73 -1.53 -0.10 -18.81
C ALA A 73 -0.54 -1.15 -19.37
N GLY A 74 -0.91 -2.44 -19.31
CA GLY A 74 -0.14 -3.52 -19.88
C GLY A 74 1.03 -4.01 -19.02
N THR A 75 1.75 -5.00 -19.54
CA THR A 75 2.89 -5.65 -18.88
C THR A 75 4.10 -4.73 -18.76
N ASP A 76 4.31 -3.84 -19.75
CA ASP A 76 5.45 -2.93 -19.77
C ASP A 76 5.38 -1.91 -18.61
N TYR A 77 4.17 -1.58 -18.17
CA TYR A 77 3.96 -0.76 -16.98
C TYR A 77 4.52 -1.43 -15.73
N VAL A 78 4.30 -2.73 -15.57
CA VAL A 78 4.84 -3.53 -14.46
C VAL A 78 6.34 -3.73 -14.61
N SER A 79 6.84 -4.09 -15.81
CA SER A 79 8.26 -4.36 -16.04
C SER A 79 9.16 -3.15 -15.81
N SER A 80 8.63 -1.94 -15.96
CA SER A 80 9.31 -0.66 -15.69
C SER A 80 9.10 -0.12 -14.28
N THR A 81 8.48 -0.92 -13.39
CA THR A 81 8.18 -0.55 -12.00
C THR A 81 9.15 -1.23 -11.03
N LEU A 82 9.70 -0.46 -10.10
CA LEU A 82 10.44 -0.96 -8.94
C LEU A 82 9.51 -1.03 -7.72
N PHE A 83 9.32 -2.22 -7.18
CA PHE A 83 8.58 -2.45 -5.94
C PHE A 83 9.53 -2.31 -4.75
N VAL A 84 9.27 -1.33 -3.92
CA VAL A 84 10.04 -1.05 -2.71
C VAL A 84 9.23 -1.46 -1.50
N GLY A 85 9.79 -2.31 -0.63
CA GLY A 85 9.06 -2.64 0.58
C GLY A 85 9.57 -3.81 1.40
N ASP A 86 8.65 -4.30 2.22
CA ASP A 86 8.84 -5.37 3.19
C ASP A 86 8.53 -6.76 2.62
N GLN A 87 8.17 -7.71 3.47
CA GLN A 87 7.83 -9.08 3.09
C GLN A 87 6.65 -9.17 2.10
N PHE A 88 5.76 -8.19 2.06
CA PHE A 88 4.69 -8.17 1.05
C PHE A 88 5.23 -7.82 -0.34
N ALA A 89 6.12 -6.83 -0.45
CA ALA A 89 6.81 -6.55 -1.71
C ALA A 89 7.74 -7.71 -2.10
N LYS A 90 8.45 -8.29 -1.12
CA LYS A 90 9.34 -9.43 -1.35
C LYS A 90 8.59 -10.65 -1.88
N SER A 91 7.36 -10.90 -1.41
CA SER A 91 6.57 -12.05 -1.87
C SER A 91 6.24 -12.01 -3.37
N LEU A 92 6.19 -10.81 -3.98
CA LEU A 92 6.04 -10.69 -5.44
C LEU A 92 7.26 -11.27 -6.17
N TYR A 93 8.47 -11.05 -5.62
CA TYR A 93 9.70 -11.62 -6.15
C TYR A 93 9.82 -13.11 -5.83
N ASP A 94 9.56 -13.53 -4.60
CA ASP A 94 9.65 -14.92 -4.18
C ASP A 94 8.73 -15.84 -5.01
N ASP A 95 7.53 -15.35 -5.36
CA ASP A 95 6.56 -16.04 -6.21
C ASP A 95 6.85 -15.88 -7.72
N LYS A 96 7.96 -15.22 -8.07
CA LYS A 96 8.44 -15.02 -9.46
C LYS A 96 7.45 -14.28 -10.37
N VAL A 97 6.58 -13.44 -9.80
CA VAL A 97 5.69 -12.59 -10.59
C VAL A 97 6.36 -11.26 -10.99
N ILE A 98 7.46 -10.92 -10.31
CA ILE A 98 8.40 -9.87 -10.68
C ILE A 98 9.85 -10.40 -10.62
N THR A 99 10.78 -9.71 -11.26
CA THR A 99 12.20 -10.05 -11.23
C THR A 99 12.94 -9.37 -10.08
N LEU A 100 14.17 -9.77 -9.80
CA LEU A 100 15.02 -9.14 -8.80
C LEU A 100 15.30 -7.66 -9.14
N ASP A 101 15.39 -7.32 -10.43
CA ASP A 101 15.58 -5.94 -10.89
C ASP A 101 14.35 -5.06 -10.65
N GLN A 102 13.21 -5.66 -10.34
CA GLN A 102 11.98 -4.96 -10.00
C GLN A 102 11.72 -4.90 -8.48
N PHE A 103 12.65 -5.38 -7.65
CA PHE A 103 12.48 -5.42 -6.21
C PHE A 103 13.63 -4.75 -5.45
N ALA A 104 13.32 -3.90 -4.47
CA ALA A 104 14.28 -3.36 -3.51
C ALA A 104 13.67 -3.33 -2.10
N GLY A 105 14.22 -4.14 -1.22
CA GLY A 105 13.71 -4.26 0.15
C GLY A 105 14.17 -5.54 0.83
N LYS A 106 13.53 -5.85 1.96
CA LYS A 106 13.78 -7.08 2.72
C LYS A 106 12.63 -7.37 3.68
N ASP A 107 12.58 -8.58 4.19
CA ASP A 107 11.67 -8.92 5.30
C ASP A 107 11.95 -8.02 6.51
N GLY A 108 10.89 -7.59 7.19
CA GLY A 108 10.99 -6.75 8.38
C GLY A 108 11.38 -5.28 8.13
N LEU A 109 11.45 -4.84 6.87
CA LEU A 109 11.73 -3.44 6.57
C LEU A 109 10.59 -2.56 7.08
N THR A 110 10.95 -1.49 7.82
CA THR A 110 10.03 -0.45 8.26
C THR A 110 10.24 0.82 7.45
N VAL A 111 9.30 1.75 7.52
CA VAL A 111 9.41 3.05 6.86
C VAL A 111 10.66 3.81 7.33
N SER A 112 10.98 3.73 8.62
CA SER A 112 12.16 4.40 9.18
C SER A 112 13.47 3.68 8.83
N SER A 113 13.47 2.35 8.83
CA SER A 113 14.69 1.58 8.57
C SER A 113 15.08 1.58 7.08
N LEU A 114 14.15 1.86 6.17
CA LEU A 114 14.41 2.00 4.73
C LEU A 114 15.53 2.99 4.41
N LEU A 115 15.69 4.03 5.23
CA LEU A 115 16.70 5.07 5.02
C LEU A 115 18.12 4.60 5.36
N ASN A 116 18.26 3.64 6.27
CA ASN A 116 19.55 3.27 6.88
C ASN A 116 19.92 1.80 6.64
N ASP A 117 18.94 0.93 6.44
CA ASP A 117 19.18 -0.50 6.26
C ASP A 117 19.68 -0.77 4.85
N ALA A 118 20.93 -1.18 4.73
CA ALA A 118 21.51 -1.61 3.47
C ALA A 118 21.08 -3.06 3.17
N CYS A 119 20.27 -3.25 2.12
CA CYS A 119 19.68 -4.54 1.79
C CYS A 119 19.64 -4.82 0.28
N VAL A 120 20.25 -3.97 -0.52
CA VAL A 120 20.23 -4.07 -1.99
C VAL A 120 21.65 -4.28 -2.49
N TYR A 121 21.84 -5.27 -3.38
CA TYR A 121 23.17 -5.66 -3.87
C TYR A 121 23.22 -5.64 -5.40
N PHE A 122 24.42 -5.42 -5.95
CA PHE A 122 24.69 -5.39 -7.38
C PHE A 122 25.83 -6.32 -7.76
N ALA A 123 25.81 -6.84 -8.98
CA ALA A 123 26.80 -7.78 -9.49
C ALA A 123 28.19 -7.13 -9.51
N GLY A 124 29.19 -7.89 -9.03
CA GLY A 124 30.58 -7.42 -8.98
C GLY A 124 30.87 -6.38 -7.92
N ASP A 125 29.89 -6.03 -7.08
CA ASP A 125 30.05 -5.05 -5.99
C ASP A 125 29.89 -5.78 -4.64
N SER A 126 30.85 -5.60 -3.74
CA SER A 126 30.83 -6.17 -2.39
C SER A 126 30.04 -5.33 -1.40
N SER A 127 29.56 -4.16 -1.80
CA SER A 127 28.79 -3.23 -0.96
C SER A 127 27.32 -3.59 -0.93
N ALA A 128 26.68 -3.31 0.21
CA ALA A 128 25.24 -3.27 0.32
C ALA A 128 24.76 -1.81 0.25
N TYR A 129 23.60 -1.61 -0.34
CA TYR A 129 23.01 -0.28 -0.55
C TYR A 129 21.68 -0.15 0.17
N THR A 130 21.39 1.04 0.70
CA THR A 130 20.03 1.39 1.16
C THR A 130 19.09 1.53 -0.04
N VAL A 131 17.80 1.48 0.20
CA VAL A 131 16.80 1.64 -0.88
C VAL A 131 16.99 2.95 -1.67
N PRO A 132 17.15 4.13 -1.05
CA PRO A 132 17.39 5.36 -1.82
C PRO A 132 18.67 5.31 -2.68
N GLN A 133 19.76 4.76 -2.14
CA GLN A 133 21.00 4.57 -2.91
C GLN A 133 20.81 3.62 -4.09
N ALA A 134 20.05 2.53 -3.88
CA ALA A 134 19.74 1.57 -4.94
C ALA A 134 18.88 2.19 -6.03
N VAL A 135 17.86 2.97 -5.68
CA VAL A 135 17.01 3.66 -6.65
C VAL A 135 17.82 4.55 -7.59
N SER A 136 18.83 5.27 -7.08
CA SER A 136 19.69 6.10 -7.94
C SER A 136 20.54 5.29 -8.93
N LYS A 137 20.90 4.04 -8.58
CA LYS A 137 21.66 3.12 -9.46
C LYS A 137 20.72 2.40 -10.45
N MET A 138 19.53 2.01 -10.01
CA MET A 138 18.56 1.25 -10.81
C MET A 138 17.76 2.13 -11.78
N LYS A 139 17.68 3.43 -11.52
CA LYS A 139 17.01 4.43 -12.38
C LYS A 139 15.60 3.98 -12.83
N PRO A 140 14.73 3.56 -11.91
CA PRO A 140 13.42 3.03 -12.28
C PRO A 140 12.55 4.11 -12.91
N ARG A 141 11.62 3.70 -13.78
CA ARG A 141 10.58 4.59 -14.33
C ARG A 141 9.62 5.05 -13.23
N ARG A 142 9.24 4.12 -12.37
CA ARG A 142 8.41 4.38 -11.19
C ARG A 142 8.82 3.50 -10.02
N VAL A 143 8.55 4.03 -8.84
CA VAL A 143 8.70 3.34 -7.57
C VAL A 143 7.30 3.15 -6.97
N VAL A 144 6.94 1.91 -6.66
CA VAL A 144 5.73 1.56 -5.92
C VAL A 144 6.14 1.16 -4.51
N MET A 145 5.77 1.96 -3.52
CA MET A 145 6.13 1.75 -2.11
C MET A 145 5.06 0.88 -1.43
N LEU A 146 5.35 -0.39 -1.24
CA LEU A 146 4.51 -1.37 -0.54
C LEU A 146 5.15 -1.67 0.82
N LEU A 147 4.87 -0.82 1.81
CA LEU A 147 5.58 -0.75 3.08
C LEU A 147 4.64 -0.29 4.20
N GLY A 148 4.93 -0.68 5.42
CA GLY A 148 4.20 -0.25 6.61
C GLY A 148 3.63 -1.38 7.46
N SER A 149 3.67 -2.62 6.98
CA SER A 149 3.14 -3.76 7.74
C SER A 149 3.96 -4.04 9.03
N ASN A 150 5.23 -3.65 9.06
CA ASN A 150 6.10 -3.78 10.22
C ASN A 150 6.11 -2.55 11.14
N ASP A 151 5.36 -1.52 10.81
CA ASP A 151 5.23 -0.29 11.61
C ASP A 151 3.97 -0.32 12.51
N LEU A 152 3.28 -1.47 12.61
CA LEU A 152 1.98 -1.65 13.29
C LEU A 152 2.11 -2.09 14.75
N ASP A 153 3.22 -1.82 15.42
CA ASP A 153 3.45 -2.22 16.81
C ASP A 153 2.76 -1.32 17.85
N GLY A 154 2.14 -0.23 17.39
CA GLY A 154 1.47 0.77 18.23
C GLY A 154 2.42 1.76 18.89
N SER A 155 3.71 1.74 18.58
CA SER A 155 4.69 2.70 19.08
C SER A 155 4.61 4.04 18.37
N LEU A 156 4.16 4.05 17.11
CA LEU A 156 4.01 5.25 16.28
C LEU A 156 2.56 5.77 16.31
N SER A 157 2.41 7.09 16.44
CA SER A 157 1.14 7.73 16.10
C SER A 157 0.96 7.79 14.58
N TYR A 158 -0.28 7.90 14.11
CA TYR A 158 -0.61 8.00 12.68
C TYR A 158 0.12 9.16 12.00
N ASP A 159 0.17 10.34 12.64
CA ASP A 159 0.90 11.52 12.14
C ASP A 159 2.41 11.28 12.01
N ASN A 160 3.01 10.59 12.99
CA ASN A 160 4.43 10.27 12.95
C ASN A 160 4.74 9.24 11.85
N PHE A 161 3.87 8.26 11.67
CA PHE A 161 3.99 7.30 10.58
C PHE A 161 3.94 7.99 9.20
N ALA A 162 2.93 8.83 8.98
CA ALA A 162 2.79 9.59 7.73
C ALA A 162 4.01 10.53 7.49
N ARG A 163 4.51 11.15 8.56
CA ARG A 163 5.73 11.99 8.47
C ARG A 163 6.97 11.17 8.10
N ASN A 164 7.16 10.01 8.71
CA ASN A 164 8.28 9.11 8.36
C ASN A 164 8.15 8.63 6.92
N TYR A 165 6.93 8.33 6.47
CA TYR A 165 6.66 7.93 5.09
C TYR A 165 7.02 9.05 4.11
N LYS A 166 6.66 10.30 4.40
CA LYS A 166 7.06 11.48 3.63
C LYS A 166 8.59 11.60 3.55
N GLN A 167 9.31 11.39 4.66
CA GLN A 167 10.78 11.42 4.66
C GLN A 167 11.37 10.32 3.76
N ALA A 168 10.79 9.13 3.74
CA ALA A 168 11.19 8.05 2.84
C ALA A 168 11.00 8.44 1.36
N ILE A 169 9.87 9.06 1.02
CA ILE A 169 9.61 9.56 -0.34
C ILE A 169 10.64 10.63 -0.72
N ILE A 170 10.88 11.61 0.17
CA ILE A 170 11.88 12.68 -0.06
C ILE A 170 13.28 12.08 -0.28
N ALA A 171 13.67 11.06 0.46
CA ALA A 171 14.97 10.41 0.30
C ALA A 171 15.08 9.68 -1.05
N ILE A 172 14.02 9.00 -1.49
CA ILE A 172 13.97 8.32 -2.79
C ILE A 172 14.04 9.35 -3.93
N THR A 173 13.18 10.37 -3.90
CA THR A 173 13.13 11.40 -4.96
C THR A 173 14.36 12.28 -4.96
N GLY A 174 14.96 12.53 -3.79
CA GLY A 174 16.25 13.24 -3.66
C GLY A 174 17.42 12.44 -4.23
N ALA A 175 17.40 11.11 -4.11
CA ALA A 175 18.40 10.24 -4.71
C ALA A 175 18.22 10.10 -6.23
N TYR A 176 16.97 10.10 -6.73
CA TYR A 176 16.63 10.01 -8.15
C TYR A 176 15.30 10.69 -8.46
N GLN A 177 15.39 11.91 -8.99
CA GLN A 177 14.21 12.77 -9.23
C GLN A 177 13.37 12.42 -10.46
N TYR A 178 13.83 11.49 -11.30
CA TYR A 178 13.21 11.17 -12.60
C TYR A 178 12.24 10.00 -12.53
N CYS A 179 11.88 9.53 -11.34
CA CYS A 179 10.91 8.45 -11.17
C CYS A 179 9.58 8.94 -10.58
N ASP A 180 8.49 8.37 -11.04
CA ASP A 180 7.20 8.51 -10.39
C ASP A 180 7.21 7.72 -9.08
N VAL A 181 6.67 8.29 -8.00
CA VAL A 181 6.51 7.58 -6.72
C VAL A 181 5.03 7.39 -6.42
N ILE A 182 4.65 6.14 -6.18
CA ILE A 182 3.29 5.72 -5.83
C ILE A 182 3.33 5.06 -4.46
N VAL A 183 2.57 5.58 -3.52
CA VAL A 183 2.39 5.01 -2.18
C VAL A 183 1.25 4.00 -2.23
N CYS A 184 1.50 2.76 -1.83
CA CYS A 184 0.46 1.75 -1.72
C CYS A 184 -0.20 1.75 -0.33
N ALA A 185 -1.47 1.41 -0.30
CA ALA A 185 -2.12 1.02 0.94
C ALA A 185 -1.39 -0.15 1.60
N ILE A 186 -1.26 -0.11 2.92
CA ILE A 186 -0.82 -1.26 3.71
C ILE A 186 -1.82 -2.39 3.49
N PRO A 187 -1.37 -3.61 3.14
CA PRO A 187 -2.26 -4.73 2.92
C PRO A 187 -3.07 -5.11 4.16
N PRO A 188 -4.31 -5.60 4.00
CA PRO A 188 -5.12 -6.05 5.12
C PRO A 188 -4.56 -7.32 5.74
N VAL A 189 -4.87 -7.55 7.04
CA VAL A 189 -4.46 -8.77 7.74
C VAL A 189 -5.49 -9.89 7.58
N ALA A 190 -5.02 -11.13 7.76
CA ALA A 190 -5.91 -12.29 7.80
C ALA A 190 -6.85 -12.22 9.01
N LYS A 191 -8.13 -12.59 8.81
CA LYS A 191 -9.13 -12.64 9.88
C LYS A 191 -8.76 -13.53 11.06
N LYS A 192 -7.93 -14.56 10.80
CA LYS A 192 -7.47 -15.52 11.81
C LYS A 192 -6.16 -15.10 12.51
N ALA A 193 -5.57 -13.96 12.12
CA ALA A 193 -4.37 -13.47 12.77
C ALA A 193 -4.63 -13.13 14.25
N SER A 194 -3.59 -13.22 15.07
CA SER A 194 -3.66 -12.74 16.46
C SER A 194 -3.98 -11.24 16.45
N ASP A 195 -4.89 -10.81 17.32
CA ASP A 195 -5.33 -9.42 17.42
C ASP A 195 -5.81 -8.78 16.10
N ALA A 196 -6.31 -9.61 15.16
CA ALA A 196 -6.70 -9.18 13.80
C ALA A 196 -7.59 -7.93 13.79
N ALA A 197 -8.58 -7.84 14.71
CA ALA A 197 -9.49 -6.70 14.79
C ALA A 197 -8.75 -5.39 15.10
N LYS A 198 -7.84 -5.42 16.07
CA LYS A 198 -7.03 -4.26 16.47
C LYS A 198 -6.05 -3.87 15.37
N THR A 199 -5.37 -4.86 14.80
CA THR A 199 -4.39 -4.63 13.73
C THR A 199 -5.05 -4.09 12.46
N GLN A 200 -6.21 -4.65 12.05
CA GLN A 200 -6.92 -4.16 10.88
C GLN A 200 -7.42 -2.74 11.07
N LEU A 201 -7.93 -2.42 12.26
CA LEU A 201 -8.35 -1.06 12.59
C LEU A 201 -7.18 -0.06 12.47
N MET A 202 -6.00 -0.45 12.96
CA MET A 202 -4.78 0.35 12.86
C MET A 202 -4.35 0.54 11.39
N ILE A 203 -4.42 -0.53 10.58
CA ILE A 203 -4.13 -0.48 9.14
C ILE A 203 -5.06 0.53 8.46
N ASP A 204 -6.36 0.49 8.74
CA ASP A 204 -7.33 1.38 8.12
C ASP A 204 -7.05 2.85 8.47
N GLN A 205 -6.69 3.14 9.73
CA GLN A 205 -6.29 4.47 10.16
C GLN A 205 -4.98 4.93 9.49
N PHE A 206 -3.97 4.07 9.44
CA PHE A 206 -2.70 4.39 8.76
C PHE A 206 -2.93 4.65 7.26
N ASN A 207 -3.77 3.87 6.61
CA ASN A 207 -4.11 4.05 5.20
C ASN A 207 -4.85 5.37 4.95
N GLN A 208 -5.74 5.82 5.86
CA GLN A 208 -6.35 7.15 5.78
C GLN A 208 -5.30 8.26 5.86
N GLU A 209 -4.40 8.19 6.85
CA GLU A 209 -3.36 9.20 7.02
C GLU A 209 -2.35 9.21 5.86
N LEU A 210 -2.02 8.05 5.29
CA LEU A 210 -1.19 7.98 4.08
C LEU A 210 -1.87 8.65 2.89
N ALA A 211 -3.14 8.35 2.63
CA ALA A 211 -3.88 8.95 1.52
C ALA A 211 -4.00 10.48 1.69
N LYS A 212 -4.26 10.94 2.92
CA LYS A 212 -4.29 12.36 3.26
C LYS A 212 -2.93 13.02 3.07
N MET A 213 -1.86 12.43 3.61
CA MET A 213 -0.49 12.93 3.42
C MET A 213 -0.13 13.01 1.93
N CYS A 214 -0.47 11.99 1.14
CA CYS A 214 -0.25 12.03 -0.30
C CYS A 214 -1.02 13.17 -0.97
N ASN A 215 -2.26 13.44 -0.54
CA ASN A 215 -3.05 14.54 -1.08
C ASN A 215 -2.45 15.91 -0.73
N ASP A 216 -2.06 16.10 0.52
CA ASP A 216 -1.52 17.37 1.02
C ASP A 216 -0.13 17.70 0.40
N GLU A 217 0.64 16.66 0.06
CA GLU A 217 2.00 16.78 -0.49
C GLU A 217 2.07 16.59 -2.02
N GLY A 218 0.96 16.27 -2.67
CA GLY A 218 0.90 16.07 -4.13
C GLY A 218 1.43 14.71 -4.61
N TYR A 219 1.61 13.73 -3.72
CA TYR A 219 1.98 12.37 -4.09
C TYR A 219 0.78 11.55 -4.55
N LYS A 220 1.03 10.38 -5.14
CA LYS A 220 0.01 9.45 -5.61
C LYS A 220 -0.16 8.28 -4.65
N TYR A 221 -1.42 7.90 -4.42
CA TYR A 221 -1.82 6.83 -3.52
C TYR A 221 -2.60 5.75 -4.26
N LEU A 222 -2.13 4.51 -4.19
CA LEU A 222 -2.77 3.33 -4.76
C LEU A 222 -3.56 2.61 -3.66
N ASN A 223 -4.90 2.65 -3.73
CA ASN A 223 -5.77 2.00 -2.74
C ASN A 223 -5.82 0.48 -2.92
N LEU A 224 -4.66 -0.15 -2.90
CA LEU A 224 -4.53 -1.60 -3.09
C LEU A 224 -5.37 -2.43 -2.11
N ALA A 225 -5.63 -1.89 -0.91
CA ALA A 225 -6.39 -2.58 0.12
C ALA A 225 -7.81 -2.97 -0.33
N GLU A 226 -8.46 -2.18 -1.19
CA GLU A 226 -9.81 -2.51 -1.69
C GLU A 226 -9.84 -3.78 -2.55
N ALA A 227 -8.78 -4.06 -3.31
CA ALA A 227 -8.68 -5.27 -4.13
C ALA A 227 -8.32 -6.52 -3.31
N LEU A 228 -7.75 -6.33 -2.13
CA LEU A 228 -7.25 -7.41 -1.27
C LEU A 228 -8.22 -7.79 -0.15
N LYS A 229 -9.18 -6.93 0.18
CA LYS A 229 -10.16 -7.15 1.24
C LYS A 229 -11.31 -8.05 0.77
N ASP A 230 -11.72 -8.96 1.64
CA ASP A 230 -13.07 -9.56 1.57
C ASP A 230 -14.12 -8.49 1.86
N SER A 231 -15.06 -8.31 0.95
CA SER A 231 -16.05 -7.22 0.98
C SER A 231 -17.01 -7.28 2.17
N ASN A 232 -17.21 -8.46 2.78
CA ASN A 232 -18.13 -8.64 3.90
C ASN A 232 -17.45 -8.42 5.25
N SER A 233 -16.19 -8.80 5.36
CA SER A 233 -15.48 -8.78 6.64
C SER A 233 -14.46 -7.65 6.78
N GLY A 234 -13.99 -7.08 5.66
CA GLY A 234 -12.95 -6.05 5.63
C GLY A 234 -11.53 -6.55 5.96
N TYR A 235 -11.37 -7.85 6.26
CA TYR A 235 -10.07 -8.49 6.38
C TYR A 235 -9.55 -8.93 5.01
N ALA A 236 -8.29 -9.39 4.97
CA ALA A 236 -7.74 -9.95 3.74
C ALA A 236 -8.58 -11.14 3.24
N GLU A 237 -8.78 -11.21 1.93
CA GLU A 237 -9.25 -12.44 1.28
C GLU A 237 -8.20 -13.53 1.51
N ALA A 238 -8.62 -14.64 2.11
CA ALA A 238 -7.71 -15.69 2.57
C ALA A 238 -6.87 -16.30 1.43
N ALA A 239 -7.44 -16.36 0.23
CA ALA A 239 -6.76 -16.88 -0.96
C ALA A 239 -5.61 -15.98 -1.44
N TYR A 240 -5.57 -14.70 -1.03
CA TYR A 240 -4.56 -13.74 -1.47
C TYR A 240 -3.33 -13.67 -0.58
N LEU A 241 -3.37 -14.34 0.58
CA LEU A 241 -2.23 -14.42 1.49
C LEU A 241 -1.51 -15.76 1.36
N ASN A 242 -0.18 -15.75 1.56
CA ASN A 242 0.61 -16.96 1.64
C ASN A 242 0.28 -17.77 2.90
N ASN A 243 0.79 -19.00 3.00
CA ASN A 243 0.51 -19.90 4.13
C ASN A 243 0.94 -19.33 5.50
N LYS A 244 1.94 -18.44 5.52
CA LYS A 244 2.42 -17.76 6.74
C LYS A 244 1.61 -16.50 7.06
N GLN A 245 0.73 -16.06 6.14
CA GLN A 245 -0.09 -14.84 6.27
C GLN A 245 0.72 -13.55 6.45
N ASN A 246 1.95 -13.53 5.99
CA ASN A 246 2.88 -12.40 6.08
C ASN A 246 3.38 -11.91 4.71
N GLY A 247 2.72 -12.27 3.64
CA GLY A 247 2.99 -11.90 2.26
C GLY A 247 1.86 -12.37 1.37
N PHE A 248 1.94 -12.06 0.10
CA PHE A 248 0.94 -12.52 -0.88
C PHE A 248 1.16 -13.99 -1.24
N SER A 249 0.07 -14.66 -1.61
CA SER A 249 0.12 -15.87 -2.44
C SER A 249 0.28 -15.46 -3.90
N THR A 250 0.57 -16.42 -4.77
CA THR A 250 0.60 -16.19 -6.23
C THR A 250 -0.71 -15.54 -6.74
N SER A 251 -1.86 -15.95 -6.20
CA SER A 251 -3.15 -15.33 -6.54
C SER A 251 -3.22 -13.87 -6.08
N GLY A 252 -2.79 -13.59 -4.84
CA GLY A 252 -2.74 -12.23 -4.32
C GLY A 252 -1.75 -11.35 -5.09
N ALA A 253 -0.58 -11.88 -5.42
CA ALA A 253 0.41 -11.18 -6.23
C ALA A 253 -0.15 -10.77 -7.61
N ASN A 254 -0.88 -11.67 -8.27
CA ASN A 254 -1.54 -11.35 -9.54
C ASN A 254 -2.64 -10.27 -9.36
N VAL A 255 -3.39 -10.29 -8.25
CA VAL A 255 -4.36 -9.22 -7.94
C VAL A 255 -3.64 -7.87 -7.78
N VAL A 256 -2.51 -7.84 -7.06
CA VAL A 256 -1.69 -6.62 -6.89
C VAL A 256 -1.25 -6.05 -8.23
N LEU A 257 -0.65 -6.87 -9.11
CA LEU A 257 -0.18 -6.41 -10.41
C LEU A 257 -1.33 -5.98 -11.33
N ASN A 258 -2.43 -6.72 -11.32
CA ASN A 258 -3.61 -6.35 -12.09
C ASN A 258 -4.22 -5.04 -11.60
N TYR A 259 -4.32 -4.84 -10.29
CA TYR A 259 -4.83 -3.60 -9.71
C TYR A 259 -3.94 -2.42 -10.08
N LEU A 260 -2.62 -2.57 -9.95
CA LEU A 260 -1.64 -1.54 -10.34
C LEU A 260 -1.78 -1.14 -11.82
N ARG A 261 -1.93 -2.10 -12.74
CA ARG A 261 -2.10 -1.81 -14.17
C ARG A 261 -3.39 -1.07 -14.48
N ASN A 262 -4.45 -1.34 -13.71
CA ASN A 262 -5.77 -0.72 -13.91
C ASN A 262 -5.96 0.59 -13.11
N HIS A 263 -4.93 1.03 -12.37
CA HIS A 263 -4.88 2.31 -11.65
C HIS A 263 -3.53 3.00 -11.94
N ALA A 264 -3.20 3.04 -13.22
CA ALA A 264 -1.89 3.49 -13.66
C ALA A 264 -1.72 5.01 -13.47
N TYR A 265 -0.50 5.38 -13.04
CA TYR A 265 0.00 6.74 -13.06
C TYR A 265 1.31 6.76 -13.83
N ASP A 266 1.36 7.53 -14.89
CA ASP A 266 2.50 7.58 -15.78
C ASP A 266 2.72 9.01 -16.28
N THR A 267 3.93 9.54 -16.04
CA THR A 267 4.36 10.84 -16.56
C THR A 267 5.25 10.65 -17.81
N ALA A 268 5.74 11.71 -18.43
CA ALA A 268 6.69 11.58 -19.53
C ALA A 268 8.01 10.98 -19.05
N ASP A 269 8.58 10.01 -19.75
CA ASP A 269 9.89 9.44 -19.42
C ASP A 269 11.00 10.42 -19.77
N THR A 270 11.64 10.97 -18.73
CA THR A 270 12.73 11.93 -18.84
C THR A 270 14.03 11.41 -18.24
N ARG A 271 14.13 10.11 -17.96
CA ARG A 271 15.28 9.48 -17.30
C ARG A 271 16.54 9.60 -18.17
N PRO A 272 17.65 10.13 -17.64
CA PRO A 272 18.90 10.17 -18.36
C PRO A 272 19.69 8.86 -18.19
N ASN A 273 20.45 8.47 -19.20
CA ASN A 273 21.47 7.42 -19.13
C ASN A 273 20.98 6.10 -18.57
N THR A 274 19.90 5.54 -19.15
CA THR A 274 19.32 4.24 -18.76
C THR A 274 20.05 3.04 -19.32
N ASP A 275 21.05 3.23 -20.16
CA ASP A 275 21.81 2.14 -20.80
C ASP A 275 22.79 1.44 -19.86
N ASP A 276 23.07 2.05 -18.71
CA ASP A 276 24.14 1.65 -17.78
C ASP A 276 23.54 1.36 -16.38
N ILE A 277 22.55 0.46 -16.31
CA ILE A 277 21.94 0.02 -15.07
C ILE A 277 22.65 -1.25 -14.59
N PRO A 278 23.25 -1.25 -13.37
CA PRO A 278 23.94 -2.42 -12.85
C PRO A 278 22.97 -3.55 -12.56
N GLN A 279 23.36 -4.78 -12.89
CA GLN A 279 22.56 -5.96 -12.60
C GLN A 279 22.46 -6.22 -11.10
N ARG A 280 21.30 -6.67 -10.66
CA ARG A 280 21.03 -6.98 -9.25
C ARG A 280 21.56 -8.38 -8.89
N THR A 281 21.92 -8.54 -7.63
CA THR A 281 22.22 -9.83 -6.99
C THR A 281 21.52 -9.96 -5.65
N GLU A 282 21.37 -11.17 -5.13
CA GLU A 282 20.74 -11.43 -3.84
C GLU A 282 21.68 -11.18 -2.65
N GLN A 283 23.00 -11.12 -2.89
CA GLN A 283 24.01 -10.96 -1.85
C GLN A 283 25.21 -10.19 -2.35
N ALA A 284 25.98 -9.63 -1.42
CA ALA A 284 27.21 -8.90 -1.69
C ALA A 284 28.24 -9.80 -2.43
N GLY A 285 28.90 -9.26 -3.44
CA GLY A 285 29.90 -9.99 -4.25
C GLY A 285 29.31 -11.11 -5.11
N GLY A 286 28.00 -11.22 -5.22
CA GLY A 286 27.33 -12.21 -6.07
C GLY A 286 27.62 -11.97 -7.55
N SER A 287 27.66 -13.04 -8.34
CA SER A 287 27.54 -12.93 -9.79
C SER A 287 26.11 -12.47 -10.13
N ALA A 288 25.95 -11.78 -11.27
CA ALA A 288 24.63 -11.49 -11.79
C ALA A 288 23.78 -12.76 -11.75
N ALA A 289 22.60 -12.70 -11.16
CA ALA A 289 21.62 -13.76 -11.38
C ALA A 289 21.55 -13.95 -12.90
N ALA A 290 21.74 -15.19 -13.35
CA ALA A 290 21.51 -15.47 -14.77
C ALA A 290 20.13 -14.89 -15.03
N THR A 291 20.05 -13.90 -15.92
CA THR A 291 18.78 -13.41 -16.43
C THR A 291 18.10 -14.68 -16.94
N GLU A 292 17.20 -15.25 -16.13
CA GLU A 292 16.30 -16.22 -16.72
C GLU A 292 15.74 -15.49 -17.92
N PRO A 293 15.89 -16.02 -19.14
CA PRO A 293 15.36 -15.35 -20.30
C PRO A 293 13.92 -15.05 -19.90
N THR A 294 13.55 -13.78 -19.97
CA THR A 294 12.13 -13.38 -19.95
C THR A 294 11.41 -14.49 -20.66
N PRO A 295 10.50 -15.25 -20.02
CA PRO A 295 9.92 -16.38 -20.68
C PRO A 295 9.45 -15.84 -22.03
N SER A 296 10.25 -16.19 -23.06
CA SER A 296 9.88 -15.92 -24.44
C SER A 296 8.51 -16.50 -24.46
N ALA A 297 7.50 -15.67 -24.69
CA ALA A 297 6.11 -16.07 -24.57
C ALA A 297 5.98 -17.39 -25.33
N THR A 298 6.19 -18.48 -24.59
CA THR A 298 5.92 -19.81 -25.16
C THR A 298 4.44 -19.73 -25.39
N PRO A 299 3.98 -19.84 -26.62
CA PRO A 299 2.56 -19.65 -26.91
C PRO A 299 1.78 -20.61 -26.03
N THR A 300 1.09 -20.03 -25.04
CA THR A 300 0.28 -20.81 -24.11
C THR A 300 -0.95 -21.24 -24.88
N LYS A 301 -0.96 -22.49 -25.33
CA LYS A 301 -2.14 -23.04 -25.96
C LYS A 301 -3.23 -23.22 -24.91
N PHE A 302 -4.30 -22.49 -25.06
CA PHE A 302 -5.48 -22.65 -24.23
C PHE A 302 -6.41 -23.69 -24.87
N LYS A 303 -6.79 -24.70 -24.11
CA LYS A 303 -7.83 -25.65 -24.53
C LYS A 303 -9.17 -25.14 -24.00
N LEU A 304 -9.96 -24.55 -24.89
CA LEU A 304 -11.34 -24.18 -24.59
C LEU A 304 -12.25 -25.41 -24.76
N GLN A 305 -12.83 -25.90 -23.67
CA GLN A 305 -13.86 -26.94 -23.74
C GLN A 305 -15.23 -26.27 -23.72
N TYR A 306 -16.03 -26.52 -24.76
CA TYR A 306 -17.40 -26.12 -24.81
C TYR A 306 -18.29 -27.31 -24.41
N LEU A 307 -19.16 -27.12 -23.44
CA LEU A 307 -20.29 -28.03 -23.21
C LEU A 307 -21.44 -27.49 -24.03
N VAL A 308 -21.81 -28.23 -25.07
CA VAL A 308 -23.08 -28.00 -25.78
C VAL A 308 -24.12 -28.87 -25.11
N GLU A 309 -24.95 -28.28 -24.24
CA GLU A 309 -26.21 -28.93 -23.84
C GLU A 309 -27.11 -29.00 -25.06
N GLU A 310 -27.85 -30.11 -25.18
CA GLU A 310 -28.71 -30.47 -26.31
C GLU A 310 -29.53 -29.30 -26.84
N GLY A 311 -29.06 -28.70 -27.90
CA GLY A 311 -29.72 -27.62 -28.60
C GLY A 311 -28.79 -27.07 -29.68
N LYS A 312 -29.19 -27.18 -30.89
CA LYS A 312 -28.53 -26.84 -32.13
C LYS A 312 -27.73 -25.53 -32.05
N GLY A 313 -26.45 -25.59 -31.74
CA GLY A 313 -25.51 -24.50 -31.87
C GLY A 313 -24.46 -24.81 -32.91
N THR A 314 -24.33 -23.98 -33.91
CA THR A 314 -23.23 -24.05 -34.91
C THR A 314 -22.10 -23.14 -34.47
N LEU A 315 -20.92 -23.70 -34.21
CA LEU A 315 -19.68 -22.90 -34.05
C LEU A 315 -19.21 -22.50 -35.48
N GLN A 316 -19.31 -21.23 -35.80
CA GLN A 316 -18.68 -20.67 -37.01
C GLN A 316 -17.24 -20.28 -36.69
N GLY A 317 -16.33 -21.07 -37.17
CA GLY A 317 -14.89 -20.79 -37.17
C GLY A 317 -14.17 -21.97 -37.80
N ASN A 318 -13.68 -21.80 -39.01
CA ASN A 318 -12.90 -22.78 -39.77
C ASN A 318 -13.56 -24.16 -39.96
N ASP A 319 -14.63 -24.23 -40.68
CA ASP A 319 -15.26 -25.41 -41.34
C ASP A 319 -15.35 -26.74 -40.54
N GLN A 320 -15.35 -26.66 -39.23
CA GLN A 320 -15.44 -27.87 -38.40
C GLN A 320 -16.72 -27.85 -37.56
N SER A 321 -17.79 -28.30 -38.16
CA SER A 321 -19.03 -28.65 -37.44
C SER A 321 -18.77 -29.89 -36.58
N GLY A 322 -18.98 -29.77 -35.26
CA GLY A 322 -18.90 -30.91 -34.33
C GLY A 322 -17.60 -30.97 -33.49
N VAL A 323 -16.79 -29.95 -33.48
CA VAL A 323 -15.62 -29.90 -32.61
C VAL A 323 -15.99 -29.41 -31.23
N THR A 324 -15.77 -30.22 -30.20
CA THR A 324 -15.99 -29.89 -28.79
C THR A 324 -14.81 -29.16 -28.13
N SER A 325 -13.70 -28.97 -28.84
CA SER A 325 -12.53 -28.23 -28.34
C SER A 325 -11.76 -27.57 -29.48
N ILE A 326 -11.34 -26.33 -29.30
CA ILE A 326 -10.45 -25.60 -30.22
C ILE A 326 -9.17 -25.29 -29.42
N GLU A 327 -8.00 -25.68 -29.97
CA GLU A 327 -6.71 -25.20 -29.46
C GLU A 327 -6.40 -23.86 -30.16
N MET A 328 -6.18 -22.81 -29.35
CA MET A 328 -5.79 -21.48 -29.85
C MET A 328 -4.39 -21.16 -29.39
N ASP A 329 -3.59 -20.57 -30.28
CA ASP A 329 -2.28 -20.03 -29.95
C ASP A 329 -2.46 -18.62 -29.33
N ALA A 330 -1.88 -18.39 -28.17
CA ALA A 330 -2.00 -17.11 -27.45
C ALA A 330 -1.34 -15.93 -28.18
N THR A 331 -0.55 -16.19 -29.20
CA THR A 331 0.13 -15.15 -30.01
C THR A 331 -0.75 -14.61 -31.15
N GLU A 332 -1.85 -15.26 -31.50
CA GLU A 332 -2.74 -14.76 -32.53
C GLU A 332 -3.81 -13.84 -31.91
N LYS A 333 -3.79 -12.56 -32.27
CA LYS A 333 -4.90 -11.64 -32.07
C LYS A 333 -6.08 -12.07 -32.92
N GLN A 334 -6.87 -13.00 -32.42
CA GLN A 334 -8.14 -13.31 -33.06
C GLN A 334 -9.23 -12.38 -32.52
N THR A 335 -9.68 -11.47 -33.34
CA THR A 335 -10.90 -10.69 -33.11
C THR A 335 -12.11 -11.56 -33.45
N GLY A 336 -12.42 -12.51 -32.57
CA GLY A 336 -13.65 -13.27 -32.61
C GLY A 336 -14.64 -12.72 -31.61
N ARG A 337 -15.84 -12.35 -32.04
CA ARG A 337 -16.96 -12.10 -31.13
C ARG A 337 -17.63 -13.43 -30.81
N LEU A 338 -17.55 -13.84 -29.55
CA LEU A 338 -18.35 -14.97 -29.06
C LEU A 338 -19.79 -14.45 -28.82
N TYR A 339 -20.72 -14.94 -29.60
CA TYR A 339 -22.14 -14.75 -29.31
C TYR A 339 -22.64 -16.01 -28.61
N VAL A 340 -23.01 -15.88 -27.33
CA VAL A 340 -23.79 -16.92 -26.64
C VAL A 340 -25.24 -16.58 -26.93
N LEU A 341 -25.92 -17.48 -27.63
CA LEU A 341 -27.38 -17.44 -27.83
C LEU A 341 -28.06 -18.16 -26.69
#